data_d76193fd71a68652166d2cd8d8b13de5
#
_entry.id   d76193fd71a68652166d2cd8d8b13de5
#
_cell.length_a   1.000
_cell.length_b   1.000
_cell.length_c   1.000
_cell.angle_alpha   90.00
_cell.angle_beta   90.00
_cell.angle_gamma   90.00
#
_symmetry.space_group_name_H-M   'P 1'
#
loop_
_entity.id
_entity.type
_entity.pdbx_description
1 polymer ?
#
loop_
_entity_poly.entity_id
_entity_poly.type
_entity_poly.pdbx_seq_one_letter_code
_entity_poly.pdbx_strand_id
1 'polypeptide(L)'
;MAKDNDRKLVVYDLATMSIRCKLKPKVGSSNGDGDACISHDNKYIINLGYDFPYGYISVYDIENGKETRFREDMREVYNQIRYIPSRQLYFIDGFRKPNEGTSEKNRYFYLWFDMDNRTFEQTFCDLDDANFLYSEHLEQVLYFTEEGNLAFRILPLNIELPIKHQQGCLDIQLSHNNKMIALYQDNNLKLCTFPNMEILAELSNIGYGNISFSPDDKEILIASTIKGLIYKLEKCS
;
A
#
# COMPACT_ATOMS: atom_id res chain seq x y z
N MET A 1 -8.85 9.72 -2.71
CA MET A 1 -7.86 10.77 -2.36
C MET A 1 -6.81 10.80 -3.48
N ALA A 2 -6.21 11.97 -3.76
CA ALA A 2 -5.15 12.11 -4.76
C ALA A 2 -4.11 13.12 -4.26
N LYS A 3 -2.87 13.05 -4.78
CA LYS A 3 -1.88 14.11 -4.63
C LYS A 3 -1.90 14.95 -5.91
N ASP A 4 -1.95 16.27 -5.77
CA ASP A 4 -1.83 17.18 -6.91
C ASP A 4 -0.36 17.49 -7.24
N ASN A 5 -0.12 18.20 -8.36
CA ASN A 5 1.23 18.56 -8.82
C ASN A 5 2.00 19.45 -7.81
N ASP A 6 1.30 20.10 -6.87
CA ASP A 6 1.90 20.87 -5.77
C ASP A 6 2.15 20.00 -4.51
N ARG A 7 2.03 18.68 -4.61
CA ARG A 7 2.16 17.70 -3.52
C ARG A 7 1.14 17.90 -2.39
N LYS A 8 -0.02 18.47 -2.69
CA LYS A 8 -1.13 18.58 -1.76
C LYS A 8 -1.93 17.30 -1.74
N LEU A 9 -2.35 16.87 -0.56
CA LEU A 9 -3.33 15.82 -0.40
C LEU A 9 -4.71 16.39 -0.71
N VAL A 10 -5.38 15.86 -1.70
CA VAL A 10 -6.70 16.31 -2.13
C VAL A 10 -7.72 15.23 -1.82
N VAL A 11 -8.74 15.57 -1.04
CA VAL A 11 -9.86 14.68 -0.74
C VAL A 11 -11.06 15.12 -1.56
N TYR A 12 -11.62 14.16 -2.31
CA TYR A 12 -12.83 14.36 -3.09
C TYR A 12 -14.02 13.74 -2.37
N ASP A 13 -15.13 14.42 -2.41
CA ASP A 13 -16.43 13.84 -2.12
C ASP A 13 -16.94 13.17 -3.40
N LEU A 14 -17.07 11.84 -3.36
CA LEU A 14 -17.47 11.07 -4.55
C LEU A 14 -18.94 11.24 -4.90
N ALA A 15 -19.81 11.58 -3.95
CA ALA A 15 -21.23 11.79 -4.20
C ALA A 15 -21.49 13.09 -4.99
N THR A 16 -20.70 14.12 -4.68
CA THR A 16 -20.84 15.46 -5.32
C THR A 16 -19.75 15.71 -6.36
N MET A 17 -18.76 14.82 -6.52
CA MET A 17 -17.57 14.98 -7.35
C MET A 17 -16.83 16.30 -7.09
N SER A 18 -16.92 16.80 -5.86
CA SER A 18 -16.29 18.07 -5.45
C SER A 18 -15.09 17.81 -4.54
N ILE A 19 -14.19 18.80 -4.49
CA ILE A 19 -13.07 18.77 -3.56
C ILE A 19 -13.60 19.08 -2.16
N ARG A 20 -13.46 18.12 -1.24
CA ARG A 20 -13.83 18.29 0.16
C ARG A 20 -12.78 19.09 0.93
N CYS A 21 -11.51 18.76 0.74
CA CYS A 21 -10.41 19.53 1.31
C CYS A 21 -9.11 19.39 0.52
N LYS A 22 -8.22 20.35 0.68
CA LYS A 22 -6.82 20.33 0.21
C LYS A 22 -5.90 20.57 1.39
N LEU A 23 -5.06 19.59 1.68
CA LEU A 23 -4.09 19.67 2.76
C LEU A 23 -2.69 19.78 2.17
N LYS A 24 -1.92 20.73 2.68
CA LYS A 24 -0.53 20.90 2.31
C LYS A 24 0.34 20.30 3.42
N PRO A 25 1.01 19.17 3.20
CA PRO A 25 1.99 18.67 4.15
C PRO A 25 3.02 19.75 4.47
N LYS A 26 3.44 19.85 5.73
CA LYS A 26 4.48 20.81 6.10
C LYS A 26 5.72 20.59 5.26
N VAL A 27 6.28 21.68 4.76
CA VAL A 27 7.42 21.70 3.86
C VAL A 27 8.63 21.03 4.51
N GLY A 28 9.26 20.16 3.78
CA GLY A 28 10.43 19.38 4.17
C GLY A 28 10.52 18.10 3.36
N SER A 29 9.41 17.59 2.84
CA SER A 29 9.37 16.36 2.08
C SER A 29 9.97 16.54 0.69
N SER A 30 11.28 16.50 0.62
CA SER A 30 11.96 16.72 -0.65
C SER A 30 11.82 15.57 -1.63
N ASN A 31 11.47 14.34 -1.26
CA ASN A 31 11.42 13.23 -2.23
C ASN A 31 10.70 11.94 -1.79
N GLY A 32 9.91 11.94 -0.78
CA GLY A 32 9.29 10.70 -0.34
C GLY A 32 7.78 10.70 -0.57
N ASP A 33 7.36 10.22 -1.71
CA ASP A 33 5.95 9.96 -1.96
C ASP A 33 5.56 8.62 -1.31
N GLY A 34 5.44 8.64 0.03
CA GLY A 34 4.77 7.57 0.74
C GLY A 34 3.28 7.54 0.38
N ASP A 35 2.64 6.46 0.72
CA ASP A 35 1.21 6.27 0.54
C ASP A 35 0.39 7.06 1.57
N ALA A 36 -0.91 7.15 1.36
CA ALA A 36 -1.82 7.75 2.31
C ALA A 36 -3.21 7.12 2.21
N CYS A 37 -3.91 7.01 3.32
CA CYS A 37 -5.28 6.52 3.34
C CYS A 37 -6.20 7.42 4.16
N ILE A 38 -7.51 7.33 3.87
CA ILE A 38 -8.54 7.94 4.71
C ILE A 38 -8.82 6.99 5.87
N SER A 39 -8.99 7.53 7.08
CA SER A 39 -9.34 6.72 8.25
C SER A 39 -10.71 6.04 8.07
N HIS A 40 -10.91 4.93 8.76
CA HIS A 40 -12.13 4.13 8.68
C HIS A 40 -13.41 4.91 9.04
N ASP A 41 -13.28 5.95 9.85
CA ASP A 41 -14.39 6.84 10.24
C ASP A 41 -14.54 8.08 9.32
N ASN A 42 -13.73 8.19 8.27
CA ASN A 42 -13.69 9.29 7.29
C ASN A 42 -13.40 10.69 7.89
N LYS A 43 -12.79 10.76 9.08
CA LYS A 43 -12.46 12.03 9.72
C LYS A 43 -11.01 12.45 9.51
N TYR A 44 -10.13 11.52 9.25
CA TYR A 44 -8.70 11.76 9.18
C TYR A 44 -8.08 11.24 7.89
N ILE A 45 -6.94 11.80 7.53
CA ILE A 45 -6.03 11.25 6.53
C ILE A 45 -4.76 10.84 7.25
N ILE A 46 -4.36 9.59 7.09
CA ILE A 46 -3.09 9.09 7.55
C ILE A 46 -2.13 9.15 6.36
N ASN A 47 -1.03 9.87 6.51
CA ASN A 47 -0.05 10.11 5.46
C ASN A 47 1.31 9.58 5.89
N LEU A 48 1.90 8.78 5.01
CA LEU A 48 3.27 8.34 5.10
C LEU A 48 4.14 9.37 4.38
N GLY A 49 5.14 9.89 5.04
CA GLY A 49 6.02 10.90 4.48
C GLY A 49 7.48 10.61 4.76
N TYR A 50 8.34 11.29 4.02
CA TYR A 50 9.77 11.21 4.21
C TYR A 50 10.38 12.63 4.12
N ASP A 51 11.07 13.03 5.17
CA ASP A 51 11.80 14.29 5.26
C ASP A 51 13.23 13.96 5.70
N PHE A 52 14.14 13.85 4.72
CA PHE A 52 15.48 13.32 4.95
C PHE A 52 16.13 13.92 6.21
N PRO A 53 16.65 13.09 7.12
CA PRO A 53 16.75 11.61 7.04
C PRO A 53 15.56 10.85 7.66
N TYR A 54 14.47 11.52 7.98
CA TYR A 54 13.35 10.98 8.77
C TYR A 54 12.18 10.54 7.91
N GLY A 55 11.72 9.30 8.11
CA GLY A 55 10.38 8.89 7.74
C GLY A 55 9.39 9.28 8.83
N TYR A 56 8.18 9.63 8.46
CA TYR A 56 7.16 10.01 9.43
C TYR A 56 5.76 9.50 9.06
N ILE A 57 4.96 9.30 10.09
CA ILE A 57 3.52 9.02 9.99
C ILE A 57 2.80 10.21 10.59
N SER A 58 2.01 10.90 9.77
CA SER A 58 1.21 12.04 10.21
C SER A 58 -0.27 11.80 9.95
N VAL A 59 -1.11 12.39 10.79
CA VAL A 59 -2.56 12.34 10.70
C VAL A 59 -3.09 13.75 10.55
N TYR A 60 -3.89 13.97 9.51
CA TYR A 60 -4.55 15.24 9.23
C TYR A 60 -6.03 15.11 9.54
N ASP A 61 -6.55 15.99 10.34
CA ASP A 61 -7.98 16.17 10.51
C ASP A 61 -8.58 16.77 9.22
N ILE A 62 -9.56 16.10 8.63
CA ILE A 62 -10.16 16.52 7.35
C ILE A 62 -10.95 17.82 7.48
N GLU A 63 -11.54 18.07 8.65
CA GLU A 63 -12.41 19.22 8.87
C GLU A 63 -11.61 20.52 9.05
N ASN A 64 -10.55 20.48 9.84
CA ASN A 64 -9.77 21.69 10.19
C ASN A 64 -8.36 21.72 9.61
N GLY A 65 -7.92 20.66 8.94
CA GLY A 65 -6.60 20.55 8.31
C GLY A 65 -5.44 20.46 9.29
N LYS A 66 -5.71 20.22 10.59
CA LYS A 66 -4.65 20.12 11.59
C LYS A 66 -3.85 18.85 11.41
N GLU A 67 -2.53 19.01 11.30
CA GLU A 67 -1.57 17.91 11.28
C GLU A 67 -1.14 17.54 12.70
N THR A 68 -1.07 16.23 12.95
CA THR A 68 -0.43 15.65 14.13
C THR A 68 0.55 14.58 13.66
N ARG A 69 1.82 14.71 13.98
CA ARG A 69 2.83 13.66 13.75
C ARG A 69 2.75 12.66 14.88
N PHE A 70 2.52 11.40 14.50
CA PHE A 70 2.43 10.29 15.45
C PHE A 70 3.75 9.56 15.62
N ARG A 71 4.51 9.46 14.53
CA ARG A 71 5.81 8.82 14.53
C ARG A 71 6.74 9.55 13.58
N GLU A 72 7.98 9.71 14.03
CA GLU A 72 9.09 10.21 13.23
C GLU A 72 10.32 9.39 13.62
N ASP A 73 10.91 8.70 12.68
CA ASP A 73 12.06 7.84 12.94
C ASP A 73 13.14 8.04 11.89
N MET A 74 14.40 8.05 12.36
CA MET A 74 15.54 8.29 11.51
C MET A 74 15.79 7.12 10.55
N ARG A 75 15.90 7.45 9.27
CA ARG A 75 16.20 6.49 8.20
C ARG A 75 15.08 5.49 7.87
N GLU A 76 13.95 5.55 8.52
CA GLU A 76 12.80 4.75 8.11
C GLU A 76 12.14 5.36 6.87
N VAL A 77 11.72 4.50 5.97
CA VAL A 77 10.92 4.84 4.78
C VAL A 77 9.69 3.96 4.83
N TYR A 78 8.53 4.58 4.79
CA TYR A 78 7.25 3.88 4.78
C TYR A 78 6.71 3.84 3.35
N ASN A 79 6.29 2.65 2.88
CA ASN A 79 5.88 2.45 1.49
C ASN A 79 4.37 2.51 1.32
N GLN A 80 3.63 1.64 2.02
CA GLN A 80 2.19 1.48 1.86
C GLN A 80 1.47 1.49 3.20
N ILE A 81 0.19 1.91 3.18
CA ILE A 81 -0.69 1.87 4.34
C ILE A 81 -2.06 1.33 3.94
N ARG A 82 -2.61 0.43 4.76
CA ARG A 82 -3.94 -0.13 4.59
C ARG A 82 -4.65 -0.27 5.92
N TYR A 83 -5.93 0.05 5.95
CA TYR A 83 -6.78 -0.30 7.08
C TYR A 83 -7.19 -1.77 7.00
N ILE A 84 -7.09 -2.48 8.11
CA ILE A 84 -7.45 -3.89 8.24
C ILE A 84 -8.67 -4.00 9.17
N PRO A 85 -9.91 -4.13 8.61
CA PRO A 85 -11.14 -4.12 9.38
C PRO A 85 -11.20 -5.19 10.46
N SER A 86 -10.74 -6.41 10.18
CA SER A 86 -10.75 -7.53 11.13
C SER A 86 -9.93 -7.28 12.39
N ARG A 87 -8.91 -6.42 12.30
CA ARG A 87 -8.05 -6.03 13.42
C ARG A 87 -8.33 -4.64 13.96
N GLN A 88 -9.07 -3.82 13.23
CA GLN A 88 -9.27 -2.38 13.50
C GLN A 88 -7.95 -1.60 13.60
N LEU A 89 -6.94 -2.02 12.85
CA LEU A 89 -5.59 -1.47 12.83
C LEU A 89 -5.20 -1.08 11.40
N TYR A 90 -4.18 -0.23 11.30
CA TYR A 90 -3.54 0.07 10.03
C TYR A 90 -2.28 -0.77 9.89
N PHE A 91 -2.16 -1.45 8.77
CA PHE A 91 -0.96 -2.18 8.38
C PHE A 91 -0.11 -1.25 7.52
N ILE A 92 1.16 -1.08 7.90
CA ILE A 92 2.13 -0.24 7.20
C ILE A 92 3.38 -1.07 6.97
N ASP A 93 3.92 -1.03 5.77
CA ASP A 93 5.21 -1.63 5.47
C ASP A 93 6.27 -0.57 5.12
N GLY A 94 7.52 -0.98 5.18
CA GLY A 94 8.63 -0.09 4.89
C GLY A 94 9.99 -0.74 5.12
N PHE A 95 11.00 0.10 5.10
CA PHE A 95 12.36 -0.31 5.38
C PHE A 95 13.14 0.77 6.11
N ARG A 96 14.16 0.36 6.86
CA ARG A 96 15.14 1.24 7.48
C ARG A 96 16.44 1.20 6.68
N LYS A 97 16.90 2.37 6.24
CA LYS A 97 18.19 2.53 5.58
C LYS A 97 19.34 2.26 6.56
N PRO A 98 20.46 1.68 6.10
CA PRO A 98 21.65 1.48 6.91
C PRO A 98 22.27 2.81 7.35
N ASN A 99 23.22 2.74 8.26
CA ASN A 99 24.06 3.88 8.57
C ASN A 99 24.89 4.29 7.36
N GLU A 100 25.09 5.59 7.17
CA GLU A 100 25.97 6.10 6.14
C GLU A 100 27.40 5.54 6.33
N GLY A 101 28.00 5.09 5.23
CA GLY A 101 29.35 4.52 5.24
C GLY A 101 29.47 3.08 5.74
N THR A 102 28.37 2.39 6.02
CA THR A 102 28.39 0.97 6.33
C THR A 102 28.06 0.11 5.12
N SER A 103 28.49 -1.14 5.13
CA SER A 103 28.12 -2.16 4.13
C SER A 103 26.81 -2.88 4.48
N GLU A 104 26.08 -2.38 5.49
CA GLU A 104 24.81 -2.97 5.90
C GLU A 104 23.75 -2.75 4.81
N LYS A 105 22.82 -3.70 4.71
CA LYS A 105 21.68 -3.60 3.81
C LYS A 105 20.49 -2.90 4.48
N ASN A 106 19.48 -2.51 3.69
CA ASN A 106 18.19 -2.09 4.20
C ASN A 106 17.58 -3.20 5.07
N ARG A 107 16.94 -2.83 6.17
CA ARG A 107 16.17 -3.76 7.00
C ARG A 107 14.71 -3.51 6.77
N TYR A 108 14.03 -4.48 6.19
CA TYR A 108 12.61 -4.39 5.89
C TYR A 108 11.77 -4.70 7.13
N PHE A 109 10.61 -4.03 7.24
CA PHE A 109 9.69 -4.20 8.36
C PHE A 109 8.24 -4.02 7.93
N TYR A 110 7.35 -4.52 8.75
CA TYR A 110 5.96 -4.07 8.79
C TYR A 110 5.63 -3.59 10.20
N LEU A 111 4.60 -2.76 10.30
CA LEU A 111 4.09 -2.31 11.58
C LEU A 111 2.56 -2.25 11.59
N TRP A 112 2.02 -2.48 12.77
CA TRP A 112 0.63 -2.25 13.09
C TRP A 112 0.52 -0.90 13.79
N PHE A 113 -0.38 -0.07 13.31
CA PHE A 113 -0.66 1.24 13.88
C PHE A 113 -2.10 1.27 14.39
N ASP A 114 -2.24 1.43 15.70
CA ASP A 114 -3.50 1.73 16.37
C ASP A 114 -3.63 3.26 16.49
N MET A 115 -4.50 3.83 15.68
CA MET A 115 -4.69 5.28 15.64
C MET A 115 -5.40 5.79 16.89
N ASP A 116 -6.32 5.02 17.46
CA ASP A 116 -7.12 5.41 18.62
C ASP A 116 -6.28 5.43 19.89
N ASN A 117 -5.48 4.38 20.09
CA ASN A 117 -4.57 4.27 21.25
C ASN A 117 -3.20 4.91 21.01
N ARG A 118 -2.92 5.34 19.77
CA ARG A 118 -1.63 5.95 19.37
C ARG A 118 -0.42 5.05 19.61
N THR A 119 -0.59 3.77 19.34
CA THR A 119 0.46 2.77 19.56
C THR A 119 0.93 2.14 18.26
N PHE A 120 2.18 1.66 18.27
CA PHE A 120 2.81 0.98 17.14
C PHE A 120 3.43 -0.32 17.60
N GLU A 121 3.19 -1.37 16.83
CA GLU A 121 3.89 -2.65 16.97
C GLU A 121 4.66 -2.91 15.68
N GLN A 122 5.99 -2.90 15.76
CA GLN A 122 6.87 -3.05 14.59
C GLN A 122 7.61 -4.38 14.62
N THR A 123 7.64 -5.05 13.48
CA THR A 123 8.40 -6.30 13.28
C THR A 123 9.39 -6.10 12.15
N PHE A 124 10.68 -6.27 12.45
CA PHE A 124 11.73 -6.33 11.43
C PHE A 124 11.88 -7.75 10.90
N CYS A 125 12.10 -7.85 9.60
CA CYS A 125 12.28 -9.12 8.91
C CYS A 125 13.69 -9.17 8.30
N ASP A 126 14.36 -10.31 8.45
CA ASP A 126 15.66 -10.56 7.82
C ASP A 126 15.44 -11.01 6.37
N LEU A 127 14.97 -10.09 5.55
CA LEU A 127 14.66 -10.29 4.15
C LEU A 127 15.33 -9.20 3.34
N ASP A 128 15.87 -9.58 2.20
CA ASP A 128 16.36 -8.63 1.21
C ASP A 128 15.18 -8.28 0.28
N ASP A 129 14.91 -6.99 0.12
CA ASP A 129 13.95 -6.46 -0.86
C ASP A 129 12.52 -7.03 -0.72
N ALA A 130 11.90 -6.81 0.44
CA ALA A 130 10.59 -7.36 0.73
C ALA A 130 9.48 -6.31 0.69
N ASN A 131 8.39 -6.63 0.01
CA ASN A 131 7.11 -5.95 0.14
C ASN A 131 6.16 -6.84 0.96
N PHE A 132 5.33 -6.23 1.79
CA PHE A 132 4.45 -6.95 2.69
C PHE A 132 2.98 -6.69 2.36
N LEU A 133 2.19 -7.75 2.48
CA LEU A 133 0.74 -7.71 2.40
C LEU A 133 0.16 -8.42 3.60
N TYR A 134 -0.97 -7.96 4.11
CA TYR A 134 -1.72 -8.70 5.10
C TYR A 134 -2.92 -9.38 4.45
N SER A 135 -3.05 -10.68 4.68
CA SER A 135 -4.22 -11.46 4.28
C SER A 135 -5.15 -11.64 5.48
N GLU A 136 -6.32 -11.00 5.44
CA GLU A 136 -7.33 -11.17 6.49
C GLU A 136 -7.88 -12.60 6.57
N HIS A 137 -8.01 -13.26 5.42
CA HIS A 137 -8.50 -14.64 5.36
C HIS A 137 -7.54 -15.65 6.02
N LEU A 138 -6.25 -15.48 5.81
CA LEU A 138 -5.22 -16.34 6.40
C LEU A 138 -4.77 -15.85 7.78
N GLU A 139 -5.18 -14.64 8.18
CA GLU A 139 -4.70 -13.92 9.35
C GLU A 139 -3.17 -13.84 9.43
N GLN A 140 -2.52 -13.73 8.26
CA GLN A 140 -1.07 -13.79 8.12
C GLN A 140 -0.51 -12.62 7.34
N VAL A 141 0.72 -12.23 7.68
CA VAL A 141 1.54 -11.34 6.85
C VAL A 141 2.20 -12.18 5.76
N LEU A 142 1.93 -11.81 4.53
CA LEU A 142 2.57 -12.35 3.35
C LEU A 142 3.69 -11.42 2.93
N TYR A 143 4.76 -11.96 2.40
CA TYR A 143 5.77 -11.15 1.75
C TYR A 143 6.22 -11.76 0.43
N PHE A 144 6.75 -10.94 -0.44
CA PHE A 144 7.35 -11.37 -1.70
C PHE A 144 8.69 -10.66 -1.90
N THR A 145 9.64 -11.41 -2.44
CA THR A 145 11.00 -10.93 -2.74
C THR A 145 11.26 -11.02 -4.23
N GLU A 146 12.09 -10.11 -4.74
CA GLU A 146 12.51 -10.12 -6.15
C GLU A 146 13.73 -11.05 -6.38
N GLU A 147 13.65 -12.31 -6.07
CA GLU A 147 14.67 -13.26 -6.51
C GLU A 147 14.18 -14.07 -7.73
N GLY A 148 14.07 -13.41 -8.88
CA GLY A 148 13.82 -14.08 -10.17
C GLY A 148 12.46 -14.77 -10.34
N ASN A 149 11.83 -15.18 -9.25
CA ASN A 149 10.46 -15.67 -9.14
C ASN A 149 9.86 -15.13 -7.86
N LEU A 150 8.79 -14.36 -7.95
CA LEU A 150 8.05 -13.92 -6.77
C LEU A 150 7.52 -15.17 -6.03
N ALA A 151 8.01 -15.38 -4.83
CA ALA A 151 7.49 -16.38 -3.91
C ALA A 151 6.75 -15.66 -2.80
N PHE A 152 5.48 -15.99 -2.58
CA PHE A 152 4.80 -15.58 -1.35
C PHE A 152 5.27 -16.48 -0.22
N ARG A 153 5.70 -15.88 0.87
CA ARG A 153 6.01 -16.60 2.09
C ARG A 153 5.04 -16.17 3.18
N ILE A 154 4.66 -17.08 4.04
CA ILE A 154 3.80 -16.82 5.18
C ILE A 154 4.69 -16.65 6.41
N LEU A 155 4.74 -15.45 6.97
CA LEU A 155 5.44 -15.18 8.23
C LEU A 155 4.53 -15.53 9.43
N PRO A 156 5.05 -16.10 10.53
CA PRO A 156 6.45 -16.46 10.80
C PRO A 156 6.86 -17.86 10.32
N LEU A 157 5.95 -18.64 9.73
CA LEU A 157 6.17 -20.05 9.44
C LEU A 157 7.10 -20.33 8.26
N ASN A 158 7.55 -19.30 7.55
CA ASN A 158 8.47 -19.37 6.41
C ASN A 158 8.06 -20.43 5.34
N ILE A 159 6.75 -20.56 5.13
CA ILE A 159 6.19 -21.45 4.12
C ILE A 159 6.21 -20.73 2.78
N GLU A 160 7.00 -21.20 1.84
CA GLU A 160 6.97 -20.71 0.46
C GLU A 160 5.75 -21.30 -0.26
N LEU A 161 4.88 -20.41 -0.73
CA LEU A 161 3.90 -20.80 -1.72
C LEU A 161 4.58 -20.67 -3.09
N PRO A 162 4.71 -21.73 -3.86
CA PRO A 162 5.37 -21.70 -5.18
C PRO A 162 4.48 -20.97 -6.18
N ILE A 163 4.54 -19.66 -6.16
CA ILE A 163 3.81 -18.82 -7.10
C ILE A 163 4.80 -18.43 -8.20
N LYS A 164 4.63 -19.01 -9.38
CA LYS A 164 5.37 -18.59 -10.56
C LYS A 164 4.95 -17.17 -10.91
N HIS A 165 5.85 -16.24 -10.74
CA HIS A 165 5.59 -14.84 -11.01
C HIS A 165 6.51 -14.32 -12.11
N GLN A 166 6.00 -13.35 -12.89
CA GLN A 166 6.82 -12.62 -13.85
C GLN A 166 7.61 -11.53 -13.09
N GLN A 167 8.89 -11.45 -13.40
CA GLN A 167 9.82 -10.43 -12.90
C GLN A 167 9.30 -9.02 -13.21
N GLY A 168 9.40 -8.09 -12.26
CA GLY A 168 9.13 -6.67 -12.49
C GLY A 168 7.70 -6.17 -12.20
N CYS A 169 6.93 -6.82 -11.32
CA CYS A 169 5.66 -6.25 -10.86
C CYS A 169 5.87 -4.97 -10.06
N LEU A 170 5.12 -3.93 -10.44
CA LEU A 170 5.17 -2.61 -9.82
C LEU A 170 4.12 -2.43 -8.72
N ASP A 171 3.00 -3.15 -8.80
CA ASP A 171 1.95 -3.14 -7.77
C ASP A 171 1.26 -4.50 -7.72
N ILE A 172 0.94 -4.95 -6.51
CA ILE A 172 0.27 -6.21 -6.24
C ILE A 172 -0.84 -5.97 -5.24
N GLN A 173 -2.05 -6.41 -5.58
CA GLN A 173 -3.21 -6.26 -4.72
C GLN A 173 -3.93 -7.60 -4.56
N LEU A 174 -4.20 -7.98 -3.30
CA LEU A 174 -5.13 -9.06 -3.00
C LEU A 174 -6.56 -8.52 -2.93
N SER A 175 -7.52 -9.29 -3.45
CA SER A 175 -8.93 -9.03 -3.19
C SER A 175 -9.24 -9.20 -1.70
N HIS A 176 -10.27 -8.55 -1.18
CA HIS A 176 -10.64 -8.62 0.24
C HIS A 176 -11.00 -10.04 0.68
N ASN A 177 -11.61 -10.83 -0.20
CA ASN A 177 -11.92 -12.24 0.07
C ASN A 177 -10.73 -13.19 -0.14
N ASN A 178 -9.56 -12.68 -0.54
CA ASN A 178 -8.33 -13.40 -0.85
C ASN A 178 -8.47 -14.53 -1.89
N LYS A 179 -9.41 -14.43 -2.80
CA LYS A 179 -9.59 -15.40 -3.90
C LYS A 179 -8.95 -14.96 -5.19
N MET A 180 -8.60 -13.69 -5.29
CA MET A 180 -8.00 -13.10 -6.48
C MET A 180 -6.78 -12.26 -6.10
N ILE A 181 -5.85 -12.17 -7.03
CA ILE A 181 -4.69 -11.28 -6.96
C ILE A 181 -4.59 -10.51 -8.28
N ALA A 182 -4.40 -9.21 -8.17
CA ALA A 182 -4.13 -8.34 -9.30
C ALA A 182 -2.65 -7.99 -9.31
N LEU A 183 -2.00 -8.22 -10.45
CA LEU A 183 -0.58 -7.98 -10.68
C LEU A 183 -0.44 -6.91 -11.76
N TYR A 184 0.22 -5.83 -11.43
CA TYR A 184 0.47 -4.76 -12.38
C TYR A 184 1.94 -4.72 -12.78
N GLN A 185 2.21 -4.82 -14.08
CA GLN A 185 3.55 -4.83 -14.64
C GLN A 185 3.57 -4.19 -16.02
N ASP A 186 4.54 -3.32 -16.30
CA ASP A 186 4.81 -2.77 -17.64
C ASP A 186 3.56 -2.26 -18.38
N ASN A 187 2.70 -1.49 -17.70
CA ASN A 187 1.41 -1.01 -18.21
C ASN A 187 0.38 -2.11 -18.48
N ASN A 188 0.57 -3.30 -17.98
CA ASN A 188 -0.36 -4.41 -18.09
C ASN A 188 -0.86 -4.83 -16.71
N LEU A 189 -2.12 -5.22 -16.65
CA LEU A 189 -2.74 -5.81 -15.47
C LEU A 189 -3.06 -7.27 -15.75
N LYS A 190 -2.64 -8.16 -14.85
CA LYS A 190 -3.10 -9.54 -14.79
C LYS A 190 -3.94 -9.73 -13.55
N LEU A 191 -5.13 -10.28 -13.75
CA LEU A 191 -5.98 -10.75 -12.66
C LEU A 191 -5.88 -12.26 -12.61
N CYS A 192 -5.51 -12.81 -11.46
CA CYS A 192 -5.35 -14.26 -11.28
C CYS A 192 -6.16 -14.75 -10.09
N THR A 193 -6.47 -16.06 -10.09
CA THR A 193 -6.93 -16.74 -8.88
C THR A 193 -5.80 -16.78 -7.85
N PHE A 194 -6.14 -16.74 -6.56
CA PHE A 194 -5.15 -16.90 -5.50
C PHE A 194 -5.54 -18.07 -4.59
N PRO A 195 -4.61 -18.96 -4.20
CA PRO A 195 -3.17 -18.94 -4.48
C PRO A 195 -2.72 -19.62 -5.78
N ASN A 196 -3.62 -20.18 -6.59
CA ASN A 196 -3.28 -21.04 -7.73
C ASN A 196 -2.67 -20.28 -8.91
N MET A 197 -2.82 -18.97 -8.99
CA MET A 197 -2.29 -18.08 -10.04
C MET A 197 -2.81 -18.41 -11.46
N GLU A 198 -4.01 -18.97 -11.56
CA GLU A 198 -4.68 -19.11 -12.85
C GLU A 198 -5.14 -17.75 -13.36
N ILE A 199 -4.80 -17.41 -14.60
CA ILE A 199 -5.14 -16.11 -15.18
C ILE A 199 -6.64 -16.07 -15.45
N LEU A 200 -7.31 -15.08 -14.86
CA LEU A 200 -8.72 -14.79 -15.07
C LEU A 200 -8.93 -13.74 -16.15
N ALA A 201 -8.05 -12.73 -16.19
CA ALA A 201 -8.11 -11.66 -17.18
C ALA A 201 -6.75 -10.97 -17.34
N GLU A 202 -6.51 -10.43 -18.54
CA GLU A 202 -5.36 -9.57 -18.83
C GLU A 202 -5.82 -8.29 -19.52
N LEU A 203 -5.29 -7.16 -19.06
CA LEU A 203 -5.51 -5.85 -19.67
C LEU A 203 -4.17 -5.25 -20.05
N SER A 204 -4.03 -4.77 -21.27
CA SER A 204 -2.80 -4.19 -21.79
C SER A 204 -2.95 -2.69 -22.02
N ASN A 205 -1.81 -1.97 -21.94
CA ASN A 205 -1.72 -0.53 -22.24
C ASN A 205 -2.63 0.33 -21.35
N ILE A 206 -2.75 -0.01 -20.07
CA ILE A 206 -3.61 0.73 -19.13
C ILE A 206 -2.93 1.97 -18.52
N GLY A 207 -1.66 2.22 -18.85
CA GLY A 207 -0.87 3.34 -18.32
C GLY A 207 -0.36 3.07 -16.90
N TYR A 208 0.57 3.87 -16.43
CA TYR A 208 1.13 3.80 -15.08
C TYR A 208 0.05 4.15 -14.03
N GLY A 209 -0.05 3.38 -12.95
CA GLY A 209 -1.05 3.67 -11.93
C GLY A 209 -1.10 2.67 -10.78
N ASN A 210 -2.00 2.91 -9.88
CA ASN A 210 -2.28 2.05 -8.73
C ASN A 210 -3.56 1.25 -8.96
N ILE A 211 -3.63 0.07 -8.36
CA ILE A 211 -4.77 -0.83 -8.46
C ILE A 211 -5.46 -0.90 -7.10
N SER A 212 -6.77 -1.06 -7.09
CA SER A 212 -7.54 -1.34 -5.88
C SER A 212 -8.79 -2.16 -6.22
N PHE A 213 -9.11 -3.13 -5.39
CA PHE A 213 -10.41 -3.80 -5.46
C PHE A 213 -11.49 -2.97 -4.75
N SER A 214 -12.72 -3.06 -5.24
CA SER A 214 -13.88 -2.56 -4.47
C SER A 214 -14.06 -3.38 -3.18
N PRO A 215 -14.69 -2.82 -2.14
CA PRO A 215 -14.88 -3.54 -0.87
C PRO A 215 -15.64 -4.86 -0.99
N ASP A 216 -16.44 -5.04 -2.03
CA ASP A 216 -17.21 -6.27 -2.31
C ASP A 216 -16.53 -7.18 -3.35
N ASP A 217 -15.31 -6.84 -3.77
CA ASP A 217 -14.50 -7.54 -4.77
C ASP A 217 -15.18 -7.74 -6.14
N LYS A 218 -16.15 -6.88 -6.47
CA LYS A 218 -16.83 -6.95 -7.78
C LYS A 218 -16.26 -6.02 -8.82
N GLU A 219 -15.42 -5.09 -8.41
CA GLU A 219 -14.81 -4.11 -9.30
C GLU A 219 -13.32 -3.96 -9.02
N ILE A 220 -12.56 -3.62 -10.05
CA ILE A 220 -11.17 -3.17 -9.94
C ILE A 220 -11.10 -1.73 -10.43
N LEU A 221 -10.59 -0.86 -9.57
CA LEU A 221 -10.20 0.49 -9.92
C LEU A 221 -8.73 0.50 -10.32
N ILE A 222 -8.45 1.08 -11.46
CA ILE A 222 -7.09 1.38 -11.93
C ILE A 222 -6.98 2.90 -12.03
N ALA A 223 -6.20 3.49 -11.15
CA ALA A 223 -5.91 4.92 -11.16
C ALA A 223 -4.60 5.16 -11.92
N SER A 224 -4.68 5.33 -13.24
CA SER A 224 -3.50 5.61 -14.06
C SER A 224 -3.22 7.11 -14.17
N THR A 225 -1.99 7.46 -14.59
CA THR A 225 -1.59 8.85 -14.85
C THR A 225 -2.40 9.52 -15.95
N ILE A 226 -3.08 8.74 -16.79
CA ILE A 226 -3.84 9.23 -17.93
C ILE A 226 -5.33 9.27 -17.62
N LYS A 227 -5.86 8.26 -16.93
CA LYS A 227 -7.29 8.11 -16.63
C LYS A 227 -7.54 7.16 -15.45
N GLY A 228 -8.68 7.36 -14.78
CA GLY A 228 -9.24 6.36 -13.89
C GLY A 228 -10.11 5.37 -14.67
N LEU A 229 -9.96 4.09 -14.44
CA LEU A 229 -10.75 3.02 -15.05
C LEU A 229 -11.37 2.17 -13.95
N ILE A 230 -12.63 1.80 -14.13
CA ILE A 230 -13.32 0.85 -13.26
C ILE A 230 -13.75 -0.32 -14.12
N TYR A 231 -13.27 -1.49 -13.80
CA TYR A 231 -13.65 -2.75 -14.45
C TYR A 231 -14.54 -3.57 -13.54
N LYS A 232 -15.69 -3.99 -14.05
CA LYS A 232 -16.56 -4.93 -13.33
C LYS A 232 -16.05 -6.34 -13.53
N LEU A 233 -15.98 -7.09 -12.41
CA LEU A 233 -15.60 -8.49 -12.40
C LEU A 233 -16.86 -9.34 -12.50
N GLU A 234 -17.37 -9.51 -13.72
CA GLU A 234 -18.49 -10.40 -13.97
C GLU A 234 -18.00 -11.84 -13.98
N LYS A 235 -18.69 -12.72 -13.26
CA LYS A 235 -18.41 -14.15 -13.39
C LYS A 235 -18.71 -14.55 -14.82
N CYS A 236 -17.71 -15.00 -15.56
CA CYS A 236 -17.96 -15.80 -16.74
C CYS A 236 -18.71 -17.06 -16.27
N SER A 237 -19.99 -17.14 -16.64
CA SER A 237 -20.87 -18.28 -16.35
C SER A 237 -20.47 -19.48 -17.21
#